data_bf7333ac4210cbafa52c67c5420b3f46
#
_entry.id   bf7333ac4210cbafa52c67c5420b3f46
#
_cell.length_a   1.000
_cell.length_b   1.000
_cell.length_c   1.000
_cell.angle_alpha   90.00
_cell.angle_beta   90.00
_cell.angle_gamma   90.00
#
_symmetry.space_group_name_H-M   'P 1'
#
loop_
_entity.id
_entity.type
_entity.pdbx_description
1 polymer ?
#
loop_
_entity_poly.entity_id
_entity_poly.type
_entity_poly.pdbx_seq_one_letter_code
_entity_poly.pdbx_strand_id
1 'polypeptide(L)'
;MHRRAPGWYTESPIFFERATDLTRGRIETAVREHCLSSDPINMKKFFAHLLCLTLLLASAAVSFAQQSKPQKPAQPAVTDPGQEKPEVINVRRVRLPITVTDKKGQLVIGLMQSDFMILEDKVPQQIDSFTSEENNNLPLYVGVLMDTSPSTAGKLKFEQESAMNFIQTVVRPRKDRVLFATFDDQITLRQDFTDRLELLDRAVFAAKATGKQTALYDAIWQFCDEKMRSAQGRRSLVIITDGDDTYSRADINDAIDIAQRTETTIFAISTKAGLSGSVPGVEAGTIKDRGDKGLERLCDETGGAAFFTGDMLALERSFTKIARELRSQYLITYKSTNTVYDGSYRRVEVRLGSGHDNLRPRTKRGYKAVSDSVTAK
;
A
#
# COMPACT_ATOMS: atom_id res chain seq x y z
N MET A 1 27.16 -15.24 -63.07
CA MET A 1 28.50 -15.20 -62.45
C MET A 1 28.27 -15.38 -60.93
N HIS A 2 28.25 -16.57 -60.41
CA HIS A 2 29.35 -17.35 -59.82
C HIS A 2 30.12 -16.52 -58.77
N ARG A 3 30.11 -16.85 -57.44
CA ARG A 3 30.61 -18.02 -56.68
C ARG A 3 30.13 -17.90 -55.24
N ARG A 4 29.49 -18.87 -54.55
CA ARG A 4 30.00 -20.06 -53.86
C ARG A 4 30.75 -19.76 -52.55
N ALA A 5 30.18 -20.34 -51.46
CA ALA A 5 30.71 -20.52 -50.12
C ALA A 5 31.95 -21.47 -50.07
N PRO A 6 32.63 -21.66 -48.92
CA PRO A 6 32.43 -22.81 -48.07
C PRO A 6 32.47 -22.45 -46.54
N GLY A 7 31.98 -23.13 -45.54
CA GLY A 7 31.93 -24.58 -45.24
C GLY A 7 33.00 -25.01 -44.23
N TRP A 8 32.63 -25.89 -43.29
CA TRP A 8 33.42 -26.72 -42.36
C TRP A 8 33.47 -26.15 -40.93
N TYR A 9 33.33 -26.88 -39.80
CA TYR A 9 33.12 -28.26 -39.36
C TYR A 9 32.59 -28.19 -37.91
N THR A 10 31.61 -28.95 -37.53
CA THR A 10 31.50 -30.11 -36.61
C THR A 10 32.56 -30.21 -35.51
N GLU A 11 32.12 -30.32 -34.24
CA GLU A 11 32.24 -31.49 -33.38
C GLU A 11 31.80 -31.20 -31.94
N SER A 12 30.82 -31.94 -31.50
CA SER A 12 30.68 -32.30 -30.09
C SER A 12 31.71 -33.39 -29.79
N PRO A 13 32.14 -33.66 -28.57
CA PRO A 13 31.34 -34.47 -27.67
C PRO A 13 31.56 -34.31 -26.13
N ILE A 14 30.53 -34.72 -25.38
CA ILE A 14 30.56 -35.65 -24.23
C ILE A 14 31.76 -35.53 -23.29
N PHE A 15 31.56 -35.01 -22.09
CA PHE A 15 32.09 -35.52 -20.82
C PHE A 15 31.66 -34.59 -19.68
N PHE A 16 30.62 -34.92 -18.96
CA PHE A 16 30.50 -34.71 -17.51
C PHE A 16 29.17 -35.30 -17.01
N GLU A 17 29.09 -36.59 -17.10
CA GLU A 17 28.08 -37.35 -16.38
C GLU A 17 28.86 -38.42 -15.58
N ARG A 18 29.22 -38.12 -14.34
CA ARG A 18 29.60 -39.05 -13.26
C ARG A 18 30.24 -38.30 -12.09
N ALA A 19 29.45 -37.64 -11.26
CA ALA A 19 29.91 -37.28 -9.90
C ALA A 19 28.75 -36.88 -8.95
N THR A 20 27.57 -37.44 -9.08
CA THR A 20 26.46 -37.16 -8.12
C THR A 20 25.74 -38.41 -7.59
N ASP A 21 26.27 -39.61 -7.82
CA ASP A 21 25.58 -40.86 -7.43
C ASP A 21 26.23 -41.62 -6.25
N LEU A 22 27.21 -41.03 -5.57
CA LEU A 22 27.89 -41.68 -4.45
C LEU A 22 27.63 -41.05 -3.06
N THR A 23 26.86 -39.96 -2.98
CA THR A 23 26.53 -39.34 -1.70
C THR A 23 25.08 -39.53 -1.24
N ARG A 24 24.20 -40.02 -2.12
CA ARG A 24 22.78 -40.25 -1.79
C ARG A 24 22.48 -41.60 -1.15
N GLY A 25 23.39 -42.60 -1.33
CA GLY A 25 23.27 -43.96 -0.80
C GLY A 25 23.75 -44.14 0.65
N ARG A 26 24.44 -43.15 1.25
CA ARG A 26 25.01 -43.28 2.62
C ARG A 26 24.20 -42.55 3.70
N ILE A 27 23.23 -41.71 3.32
CA ILE A 27 22.39 -41.00 4.29
C ILE A 27 21.08 -41.76 4.56
N GLU A 28 20.58 -42.56 3.63
CA GLU A 28 19.35 -43.34 3.85
C GLU A 28 19.56 -44.61 4.71
N THR A 29 20.77 -45.17 4.78
CA THR A 29 21.07 -46.31 5.65
C THR A 29 21.34 -45.93 7.11
N ALA A 30 21.80 -44.73 7.39
CA ALA A 30 22.05 -44.25 8.76
C ALA A 30 20.79 -43.82 9.52
N VAL A 31 19.70 -43.46 8.81
CA VAL A 31 18.43 -43.05 9.42
C VAL A 31 17.52 -44.26 9.69
N ARG A 32 17.78 -45.42 9.09
CA ARG A 32 16.93 -46.59 9.25
C ARG A 32 17.34 -47.51 10.39
N GLU A 33 18.55 -47.37 10.95
CA GLU A 33 19.04 -48.20 12.08
C GLU A 33 18.85 -47.55 13.46
N HIS A 34 18.40 -46.30 13.57
CA HIS A 34 18.17 -45.62 14.87
C HIS A 34 16.71 -45.53 15.30
N CYS A 35 15.76 -46.07 14.52
CA CYS A 35 14.32 -46.06 14.85
C CYS A 35 13.75 -47.41 15.31
N LEU A 36 14.55 -48.41 15.56
CA LEU A 36 14.11 -49.74 15.98
C LEU A 36 14.82 -50.25 17.24
N SER A 37 14.85 -49.47 18.30
CA SER A 37 15.12 -49.98 19.67
C SER A 37 14.83 -48.87 20.69
N SER A 38 13.59 -48.72 21.04
CA SER A 38 13.22 -48.05 22.30
C SER A 38 11.99 -48.74 22.86
N ASP A 39 12.22 -49.68 23.79
CA ASP A 39 11.19 -50.33 24.58
C ASP A 39 10.37 -49.29 25.38
N PRO A 40 9.04 -49.37 25.35
CA PRO A 40 8.13 -48.42 26.05
C PRO A 40 8.23 -48.52 27.60
N ILE A 41 8.97 -49.50 28.13
CA ILE A 41 9.08 -49.70 29.58
C ILE A 41 10.12 -48.73 30.21
N ASN A 42 11.10 -48.25 29.45
CA ASN A 42 12.16 -47.38 29.99
C ASN A 42 11.73 -45.90 30.07
N MET A 43 10.78 -45.48 29.26
CA MET A 43 10.31 -44.10 29.24
C MET A 43 9.42 -43.76 30.47
N LYS A 44 8.65 -44.73 30.99
CA LYS A 44 7.88 -44.53 32.22
C LYS A 44 8.77 -44.44 33.47
N LYS A 45 9.89 -45.13 33.52
CA LYS A 45 10.86 -45.01 34.61
C LYS A 45 11.61 -43.69 34.60
N PHE A 46 11.90 -43.13 33.42
CA PHE A 46 12.55 -41.83 33.32
C PHE A 46 11.67 -40.69 33.78
N PHE A 47 10.38 -40.70 33.42
CA PHE A 47 9.39 -39.72 33.93
C PHE A 47 9.12 -39.82 35.41
N ALA A 48 9.12 -41.02 35.99
CA ALA A 48 8.93 -41.24 37.42
C ALA A 48 10.12 -40.70 38.24
N HIS A 49 11.37 -40.82 37.77
CA HIS A 49 12.54 -40.26 38.45
C HIS A 49 12.64 -38.74 38.33
N LEU A 50 12.19 -38.15 37.22
CA LEU A 50 12.15 -36.70 37.03
C LEU A 50 11.09 -36.07 37.95
N LEU A 51 9.94 -36.71 38.12
CA LEU A 51 8.85 -36.22 39.02
C LEU A 51 9.23 -36.32 40.50
N CYS A 52 9.98 -37.35 40.91
CA CYS A 52 10.49 -37.44 42.29
C CYS A 52 11.58 -36.40 42.59
N LEU A 53 12.40 -36.05 41.63
CA LEU A 53 13.47 -35.05 41.81
C LEU A 53 12.90 -33.64 41.95
N THR A 54 11.81 -33.28 41.27
CA THR A 54 11.11 -31.98 41.40
C THR A 54 10.35 -31.82 42.67
N LEU A 55 9.82 -32.94 43.28
CA LEU A 55 9.12 -32.92 44.57
C LEU A 55 10.10 -32.81 45.76
N LEU A 56 11.34 -33.32 45.65
CA LEU A 56 12.38 -33.18 46.68
C LEU A 56 13.02 -31.78 46.72
N LEU A 57 13.02 -31.02 45.63
CA LEU A 57 13.53 -29.64 45.58
C LEU A 57 12.51 -28.60 46.10
N ALA A 58 11.23 -28.96 46.15
CA ALA A 58 10.14 -28.07 46.64
C ALA A 58 10.01 -28.07 48.19
N SER A 59 10.58 -29.05 48.90
CA SER A 59 10.48 -29.15 50.34
C SER A 59 11.62 -28.46 51.13
N ALA A 60 12.64 -27.92 50.46
CA ALA A 60 13.79 -27.24 51.08
C ALA A 60 13.62 -25.70 51.17
N ALA A 61 12.55 -25.13 50.66
CA ALA A 61 12.38 -23.66 50.59
C ALA A 61 11.44 -23.05 51.62
N VAL A 62 10.99 -23.75 52.64
CA VAL A 62 9.98 -23.23 53.59
C VAL A 62 10.52 -23.05 55.03
N SER A 63 11.82 -22.97 55.25
CA SER A 63 12.32 -22.79 56.61
C SER A 63 13.42 -21.70 56.71
N PHE A 64 13.17 -20.52 56.16
CA PHE A 64 13.98 -19.32 56.51
C PHE A 64 13.12 -18.07 56.30
N ALA A 65 12.59 -17.50 57.37
CA ALA A 65 12.43 -16.07 57.62
C ALA A 65 11.31 -15.75 58.61
N GLN A 66 11.58 -15.93 59.88
CA GLN A 66 10.92 -15.11 60.90
C GLN A 66 12.02 -14.48 61.74
N GLN A 67 12.54 -13.35 61.29
CA GLN A 67 13.22 -12.38 62.10
C GLN A 67 12.44 -11.07 62.06
N SER A 68 11.78 -10.76 63.16
CA SER A 68 11.10 -9.49 63.42
C SER A 68 12.09 -8.33 63.40
N LYS A 69 11.94 -7.42 62.46
CA LYS A 69 12.60 -6.10 62.47
C LYS A 69 11.85 -5.19 63.45
N PRO A 70 12.57 -4.32 64.20
CA PRO A 70 11.98 -3.37 65.12
C PRO A 70 11.16 -2.31 64.36
N GLN A 71 9.95 -2.06 64.86
CA GLN A 71 9.01 -1.07 64.34
C GLN A 71 9.56 0.34 64.60
N LYS A 72 9.82 1.08 63.50
CA LYS A 72 10.11 2.51 63.52
C LYS A 72 8.82 3.27 63.75
N PRO A 73 8.81 4.36 64.58
CA PRO A 73 7.62 5.12 64.86
C PRO A 73 6.95 5.65 63.58
N ALA A 74 5.63 5.57 63.51
CA ALA A 74 4.84 6.08 62.43
C ALA A 74 5.03 7.60 62.26
N GLN A 75 5.57 8.01 61.12
CA GLN A 75 5.47 9.40 60.69
C GLN A 75 4.05 9.64 60.14
N PRO A 76 3.47 10.84 60.35
CA PRO A 76 2.15 11.15 59.81
C PRO A 76 2.19 11.07 58.29
N ALA A 77 1.17 10.42 57.71
CA ALA A 77 0.98 10.31 56.29
C ALA A 77 0.92 11.72 55.67
N VAL A 78 1.96 12.08 54.94
CA VAL A 78 1.92 13.18 53.97
C VAL A 78 1.10 12.63 52.81
N THR A 79 -0.14 13.08 52.67
CA THR A 79 -0.98 12.89 51.50
C THR A 79 -0.24 13.53 50.32
N ASP A 80 0.35 12.70 49.50
CA ASP A 80 0.95 13.10 48.22
C ASP A 80 -0.18 13.67 47.33
N PRO A 81 -0.13 14.96 46.97
CA PRO A 81 -1.14 15.52 46.06
C PRO A 81 -1.00 14.80 44.72
N GLY A 82 -1.99 13.99 44.40
CA GLY A 82 -2.22 13.21 43.22
C GLY A 82 -1.19 13.41 42.12
N GLN A 83 -0.38 12.39 41.88
CA GLN A 83 0.22 12.20 40.56
C GLN A 83 -0.92 11.97 39.58
N GLU A 84 -1.42 13.04 38.99
CA GLU A 84 -2.21 12.96 37.76
C GLU A 84 -1.34 12.17 36.77
N LYS A 85 -1.81 10.95 36.47
CA LYS A 85 -1.20 10.18 35.35
C LYS A 85 -1.20 11.11 34.14
N PRO A 86 -0.04 11.32 33.47
CA PRO A 86 -0.04 12.15 32.28
C PRO A 86 -1.07 11.58 31.32
N GLU A 87 -2.12 12.35 31.07
CA GLU A 87 -3.12 12.03 30.07
C GLU A 87 -2.39 12.05 28.72
N VAL A 88 -2.14 10.88 28.15
CA VAL A 88 -1.52 10.77 26.82
C VAL A 88 -2.59 11.22 25.84
N ILE A 89 -2.63 12.51 25.56
CA ILE A 89 -3.49 13.07 24.51
C ILE A 89 -2.88 12.65 23.17
N ASN A 90 -3.40 11.57 22.61
CA ASN A 90 -3.08 11.16 21.25
C ASN A 90 -3.68 12.15 20.26
N VAL A 91 -2.92 13.17 19.92
CA VAL A 91 -3.33 14.16 18.92
C VAL A 91 -2.98 13.63 17.53
N ARG A 92 -3.98 13.11 16.84
CA ARG A 92 -3.83 12.68 15.45
C ARG A 92 -3.66 13.90 14.54
N ARG A 93 -2.58 13.94 13.77
CA ARG A 93 -2.36 14.93 12.72
C ARG A 93 -3.04 14.44 11.44
N VAL A 94 -3.83 15.32 10.84
CA VAL A 94 -4.46 15.06 9.55
C VAL A 94 -3.56 15.60 8.46
N ARG A 95 -3.16 14.73 7.52
CA ARG A 95 -2.37 15.11 6.35
C ARG A 95 -3.26 15.25 5.11
N LEU A 96 -3.05 16.32 4.39
CA LEU A 96 -3.79 16.65 3.16
C LEU A 96 -2.79 16.88 2.03
N PRO A 97 -2.58 15.89 1.14
CA PRO A 97 -2.04 16.16 -0.18
C PRO A 97 -3.06 17.00 -0.96
N ILE A 98 -2.65 18.15 -1.46
CA ILE A 98 -3.54 19.07 -2.18
C ILE A 98 -2.98 19.32 -3.57
N THR A 99 -3.78 19.04 -4.58
CA THR A 99 -3.53 19.44 -5.95
C THR A 99 -4.31 20.72 -6.24
N VAL A 100 -3.68 21.73 -6.82
CA VAL A 100 -4.35 22.94 -7.27
C VAL A 100 -4.27 23.04 -8.78
N THR A 101 -5.41 23.28 -9.43
CA THR A 101 -5.51 23.47 -10.88
C THR A 101 -6.22 24.76 -11.22
N ASP A 102 -5.91 25.30 -12.39
CA ASP A 102 -6.68 26.39 -12.98
C ASP A 102 -7.96 25.87 -13.68
N LYS A 103 -8.76 26.78 -14.26
CA LYS A 103 -9.97 26.43 -15.02
C LYS A 103 -9.71 25.57 -16.25
N LYS A 104 -8.47 25.55 -16.76
CA LYS A 104 -8.05 24.71 -17.90
C LYS A 104 -7.50 23.36 -17.46
N GLY A 105 -7.48 23.08 -16.12
CA GLY A 105 -6.92 21.87 -15.55
C GLY A 105 -5.41 21.84 -15.52
N GLN A 106 -4.72 22.99 -15.70
CA GLN A 106 -3.27 23.09 -15.56
C GLN A 106 -2.91 23.16 -14.07
N LEU A 107 -1.84 22.48 -13.69
CA LEU A 107 -1.33 22.50 -12.32
C LEU A 107 -0.80 23.88 -11.95
N VAL A 108 -1.18 24.36 -10.78
CA VAL A 108 -0.74 25.63 -10.21
C VAL A 108 0.22 25.35 -9.06
N ILE A 109 1.42 25.89 -9.16
CA ILE A 109 2.51 25.80 -8.20
C ILE A 109 2.85 27.18 -7.65
N GLY A 110 3.68 27.26 -6.60
CA GLY A 110 4.14 28.54 -6.04
C GLY A 110 3.17 29.22 -5.07
N LEU A 111 2.07 28.55 -4.65
CA LEU A 111 1.18 29.08 -3.61
C LEU A 111 1.85 28.97 -2.23
N MET A 112 1.54 29.91 -1.35
CA MET A 112 2.04 29.97 0.04
C MET A 112 1.00 29.43 1.02
N GLN A 113 1.42 29.14 2.24
CA GLN A 113 0.52 28.68 3.31
C GLN A 113 -0.65 29.64 3.55
N SER A 114 -0.43 30.95 3.45
CA SER A 114 -1.42 32.01 3.61
C SER A 114 -2.57 31.96 2.59
N ASP A 115 -2.31 31.30 1.45
CA ASP A 115 -3.32 31.20 0.39
C ASP A 115 -4.35 30.10 0.68
N PHE A 116 -4.09 29.23 1.67
CA PHE A 116 -4.94 28.08 1.99
C PHE A 116 -5.73 28.30 3.26
N MET A 117 -7.01 27.95 3.21
CA MET A 117 -7.91 27.84 4.36
C MET A 117 -8.43 26.40 4.43
N ILE A 118 -8.20 25.73 5.54
CA ILE A 118 -8.69 24.37 5.79
C ILE A 118 -9.91 24.45 6.69
N LEU A 119 -10.97 23.75 6.30
CA LEU A 119 -12.16 23.60 7.12
C LEU A 119 -12.41 22.10 7.37
N GLU A 120 -12.72 21.76 8.62
CA GLU A 120 -13.22 20.45 9.01
C GLU A 120 -14.64 20.65 9.57
N ASP A 121 -15.62 19.97 8.98
CA ASP A 121 -17.06 20.16 9.31
C ASP A 121 -17.48 21.63 9.32
N LYS A 122 -16.96 22.41 8.38
CA LYS A 122 -17.14 23.87 8.24
C LYS A 122 -16.42 24.72 9.31
N VAL A 123 -15.69 24.12 10.25
CA VAL A 123 -14.91 24.83 11.26
C VAL A 123 -13.48 25.05 10.74
N PRO A 124 -12.98 26.30 10.72
CA PRO A 124 -11.61 26.59 10.29
C PRO A 124 -10.58 25.87 11.20
N GLN A 125 -9.57 25.30 10.56
CA GLN A 125 -8.48 24.58 11.24
C GLN A 125 -7.16 25.33 11.08
N GLN A 126 -6.36 25.35 12.14
CA GLN A 126 -5.04 25.92 12.08
C GLN A 126 -4.07 24.99 11.37
N ILE A 127 -3.31 25.50 10.41
CA ILE A 127 -2.28 24.73 9.70
C ILE A 127 -1.04 24.61 10.59
N ASP A 128 -0.67 23.39 10.95
CA ASP A 128 0.53 23.08 11.73
C ASP A 128 1.80 23.07 10.87
N SER A 129 1.69 22.53 9.66
CA SER A 129 2.80 22.51 8.69
C SER A 129 2.31 22.62 7.25
N PHE A 130 3.13 23.28 6.45
CA PHE A 130 2.93 23.46 5.02
C PHE A 130 4.23 23.11 4.28
N THR A 131 4.09 22.35 3.22
CA THR A 131 5.21 22.00 2.34
C THR A 131 4.76 22.22 0.90
N SER A 132 5.45 23.12 0.21
CA SER A 132 5.27 23.33 -1.23
C SER A 132 5.91 22.20 -2.02
N GLU A 133 5.61 22.13 -3.30
CA GLU A 133 6.17 21.15 -4.23
C GLU A 133 7.71 21.22 -4.30
N GLU A 134 8.30 22.41 -4.26
CA GLU A 134 9.75 22.61 -4.32
C GLU A 134 10.47 22.03 -3.11
N ASN A 135 9.85 22.16 -1.93
CA ASN A 135 10.41 21.74 -0.65
C ASN A 135 9.95 20.33 -0.22
N ASN A 136 9.17 19.66 -1.07
CA ASN A 136 8.62 18.35 -0.71
C ASN A 136 9.66 17.23 -0.80
N ASN A 137 10.39 17.08 0.29
CA ASN A 137 11.44 16.08 0.44
C ASN A 137 10.94 14.70 0.89
N LEU A 138 9.66 14.54 1.14
CA LEU A 138 9.11 13.25 1.55
C LEU A 138 9.21 12.22 0.41
N PRO A 139 9.58 10.97 0.73
CA PRO A 139 9.51 9.87 -0.23
C PRO A 139 8.08 9.70 -0.75
N LEU A 140 7.97 9.30 -2.00
CA LEU A 140 6.70 8.91 -2.62
C LEU A 140 6.65 7.38 -2.69
N TYR A 141 5.60 6.80 -2.14
CA TYR A 141 5.27 5.39 -2.24
C TYR A 141 4.09 5.23 -3.19
N VAL A 142 4.33 4.60 -4.32
CA VAL A 142 3.33 4.38 -5.37
C VAL A 142 3.07 2.90 -5.52
N GLY A 143 1.81 2.49 -5.40
CA GLY A 143 1.37 1.17 -5.86
C GLY A 143 0.78 1.30 -7.27
N VAL A 144 1.25 0.50 -8.21
CA VAL A 144 0.66 0.34 -9.52
C VAL A 144 -0.10 -0.97 -9.55
N LEU A 145 -1.43 -0.89 -9.62
CA LEU A 145 -2.33 -2.03 -9.68
C LEU A 145 -2.88 -2.17 -11.10
N MET A 146 -2.57 -3.28 -11.75
CA MET A 146 -2.99 -3.55 -13.12
C MET A 146 -4.03 -4.67 -13.14
N ASP A 147 -5.16 -4.40 -13.77
CA ASP A 147 -6.20 -5.37 -14.03
C ASP A 147 -5.70 -6.40 -15.07
N THR A 148 -5.84 -7.67 -14.75
CA THR A 148 -5.49 -8.80 -15.61
C THR A 148 -6.70 -9.69 -15.93
N SER A 149 -7.90 -9.14 -15.80
CA SER A 149 -9.14 -9.79 -16.19
C SER A 149 -9.22 -10.02 -17.72
N PRO A 150 -10.13 -10.86 -18.21
CA PRO A 150 -10.18 -11.22 -19.63
C PRO A 150 -10.45 -10.03 -20.57
N SER A 151 -11.14 -9.00 -20.10
CA SER A 151 -11.47 -7.79 -20.88
C SER A 151 -10.21 -6.97 -21.23
N THR A 152 -9.13 -7.09 -20.46
CA THR A 152 -7.88 -6.37 -20.68
C THR A 152 -6.91 -7.09 -21.61
N ALA A 153 -7.14 -8.37 -21.95
CA ALA A 153 -6.20 -9.21 -22.69
C ALA A 153 -5.70 -8.60 -24.02
N GLY A 154 -6.57 -7.92 -24.76
CA GLY A 154 -6.22 -7.27 -26.02
C GLY A 154 -5.39 -5.99 -25.90
N LYS A 155 -5.28 -5.44 -24.67
CA LYS A 155 -4.63 -4.16 -24.37
C LYS A 155 -3.37 -4.35 -23.49
N LEU A 156 -3.21 -5.52 -22.90
CA LEU A 156 -2.25 -5.80 -21.83
C LEU A 156 -0.83 -5.32 -22.16
N LYS A 157 -0.34 -5.65 -23.38
CA LYS A 157 1.01 -5.24 -23.78
C LYS A 157 1.20 -3.74 -23.74
N PHE A 158 0.22 -3.01 -24.23
CA PHE A 158 0.27 -1.55 -24.24
C PHE A 158 0.14 -0.95 -22.83
N GLU A 159 -0.73 -1.54 -21.98
CA GLU A 159 -0.86 -1.16 -20.58
C GLU A 159 0.45 -1.38 -19.82
N GLN A 160 1.16 -2.48 -20.08
CA GLN A 160 2.49 -2.78 -19.54
C GLN A 160 3.53 -1.73 -19.95
N GLU A 161 3.62 -1.42 -21.25
CA GLU A 161 4.55 -0.41 -21.77
C GLU A 161 4.27 0.98 -21.15
N SER A 162 3.00 1.38 -21.12
CA SER A 162 2.58 2.65 -20.53
C SER A 162 2.80 2.71 -19.02
N ALA A 163 2.52 1.63 -18.29
CA ALA A 163 2.79 1.54 -16.86
C ALA A 163 4.29 1.64 -16.58
N MET A 164 5.15 1.01 -17.39
CA MET A 164 6.59 1.08 -17.20
C MET A 164 7.14 2.48 -17.50
N ASN A 165 6.65 3.14 -18.54
CA ASN A 165 6.97 4.53 -18.83
C ASN A 165 6.57 5.48 -17.68
N PHE A 166 5.40 5.27 -17.10
CA PHE A 166 4.97 6.00 -15.91
C PHE A 166 5.91 5.76 -14.73
N ILE A 167 6.23 4.51 -14.43
CA ILE A 167 7.13 4.13 -13.33
C ILE A 167 8.48 4.83 -13.50
N GLN A 168 9.07 4.78 -14.69
CA GLN A 168 10.34 5.46 -15.00
C GLN A 168 10.26 6.97 -14.81
N THR A 169 9.12 7.58 -15.15
CA THR A 169 8.91 9.03 -15.02
C THR A 169 8.72 9.45 -13.56
N VAL A 170 8.03 8.62 -12.75
CA VAL A 170 7.66 8.99 -11.39
C VAL A 170 8.72 8.65 -10.35
N VAL A 171 9.55 7.61 -10.57
CA VAL A 171 10.52 7.15 -9.58
C VAL A 171 11.76 8.02 -9.55
N ARG A 172 12.07 8.58 -8.40
CA ARG A 172 13.39 9.15 -8.10
C ARG A 172 14.24 8.09 -7.39
N PRO A 173 15.34 7.62 -7.99
CA PRO A 173 16.20 6.61 -7.37
C PRO A 173 16.62 7.02 -5.96
N ARG A 174 16.74 6.03 -5.07
CA ARG A 174 17.11 6.15 -3.64
C ARG A 174 16.11 6.92 -2.77
N LYS A 175 15.07 7.52 -3.33
CA LYS A 175 14.09 8.32 -2.60
C LYS A 175 12.69 7.72 -2.64
N ASP A 176 12.19 7.46 -3.82
CA ASP A 176 10.83 6.95 -4.01
C ASP A 176 10.80 5.43 -4.08
N ARG A 177 9.63 4.85 -3.87
CA ARG A 177 9.43 3.40 -3.95
C ARG A 177 8.16 3.10 -4.73
N VAL A 178 8.23 2.12 -5.61
CA VAL A 178 7.08 1.62 -6.34
C VAL A 178 6.91 0.13 -6.07
N LEU A 179 5.69 -0.29 -5.82
CA LEU A 179 5.27 -1.68 -5.92
C LEU A 179 4.46 -1.87 -7.19
N PHE A 180 4.50 -3.09 -7.72
CA PHE A 180 3.66 -3.49 -8.83
C PHE A 180 2.88 -4.75 -8.47
N ALA A 181 1.58 -4.73 -8.73
CA ALA A 181 0.69 -5.84 -8.49
C ALA A 181 -0.33 -5.98 -9.62
N THR A 182 -0.84 -7.19 -9.77
CA THR A 182 -1.95 -7.51 -10.68
C THR A 182 -3.15 -7.97 -9.89
N PHE A 183 -4.33 -7.70 -10.41
CA PHE A 183 -5.58 -8.20 -9.84
C PHE A 183 -6.52 -8.65 -10.95
N ASP A 184 -7.20 -9.75 -10.66
CA ASP A 184 -8.30 -10.34 -11.39
C ASP A 184 -9.22 -11.04 -10.37
N ASP A 185 -9.53 -12.31 -10.47
CA ASP A 185 -10.10 -13.13 -9.39
C ASP A 185 -9.05 -13.48 -8.31
N GLN A 186 -7.76 -13.18 -8.58
CA GLN A 186 -6.64 -13.30 -7.65
C GLN A 186 -5.88 -11.98 -7.55
N ILE A 187 -5.48 -11.62 -6.34
CA ILE A 187 -4.67 -10.44 -6.09
C ILE A 187 -3.21 -10.88 -5.89
N THR A 188 -2.32 -10.45 -6.78
CA THR A 188 -0.94 -10.91 -6.79
C THR A 188 0.05 -9.76 -6.71
N LEU A 189 0.83 -9.71 -5.61
CA LEU A 189 1.99 -8.83 -5.52
C LEU A 189 3.10 -9.37 -6.43
N ARG A 190 3.41 -8.67 -7.51
CA ARG A 190 4.44 -9.05 -8.48
C ARG A 190 5.83 -8.55 -8.07
N GLN A 191 5.88 -7.33 -7.53
CA GLN A 191 7.09 -6.71 -7.01
C GLN A 191 6.75 -5.82 -5.83
N ASP A 192 7.38 -6.06 -4.68
CA ASP A 192 7.23 -5.20 -3.50
C ASP A 192 8.00 -3.88 -3.68
N PHE A 193 7.79 -2.93 -2.77
CA PHE A 193 8.38 -1.59 -2.83
C PHE A 193 9.87 -1.59 -3.15
N THR A 194 10.22 -1.02 -4.28
CA THR A 194 11.61 -0.88 -4.74
C THR A 194 11.77 0.40 -5.56
N ASP A 195 13.00 0.86 -5.71
CA ASP A 195 13.40 1.91 -6.65
C ASP A 195 14.23 1.33 -7.83
N ARG A 196 14.39 0.00 -7.86
CA ARG A 196 15.14 -0.70 -8.90
C ARG A 196 14.25 -0.96 -10.10
N LEU A 197 14.45 -0.14 -11.15
CA LEU A 197 13.64 -0.20 -12.36
C LEU A 197 13.69 -1.57 -13.05
N GLU A 198 14.84 -2.28 -12.99
CA GLU A 198 14.99 -3.60 -13.62
C GLU A 198 14.12 -4.68 -12.94
N LEU A 199 13.81 -4.53 -11.65
CA LEU A 199 12.91 -5.45 -10.96
C LEU A 199 11.45 -5.16 -11.34
N LEU A 200 11.10 -3.88 -11.43
CA LEU A 200 9.77 -3.45 -11.84
C LEU A 200 9.50 -3.82 -13.30
N ASP A 201 10.46 -3.60 -14.19
CA ASP A 201 10.38 -3.98 -15.61
C ASP A 201 10.05 -5.47 -15.77
N ARG A 202 10.84 -6.35 -15.12
CA ARG A 202 10.59 -7.79 -15.15
C ARG A 202 9.22 -8.16 -14.59
N ALA A 203 8.78 -7.52 -13.52
CA ALA A 203 7.50 -7.80 -12.89
C ALA A 203 6.33 -7.36 -13.79
N VAL A 204 6.42 -6.17 -14.40
CA VAL A 204 5.40 -5.62 -15.30
C VAL A 204 5.24 -6.49 -16.53
N PHE A 205 6.34 -6.80 -17.24
CA PHE A 205 6.26 -7.59 -18.48
C PHE A 205 6.02 -9.08 -18.27
N ALA A 206 6.15 -9.59 -17.03
CA ALA A 206 5.76 -10.96 -16.69
C ALA A 206 4.25 -11.11 -16.42
N ALA A 207 3.49 -10.03 -16.28
CA ALA A 207 2.06 -10.08 -16.06
C ALA A 207 1.33 -10.67 -17.27
N LYS A 208 0.28 -11.46 -17.02
CA LYS A 208 -0.54 -12.11 -18.07
C LYS A 208 -2.01 -11.94 -17.70
N ALA A 209 -2.84 -11.67 -18.69
CA ALA A 209 -4.30 -11.62 -18.53
C ALA A 209 -4.84 -13.07 -18.51
N THR A 210 -4.88 -13.67 -17.34
CA THR A 210 -5.30 -15.06 -17.12
C THR A 210 -6.48 -15.22 -16.18
N GLY A 211 -6.93 -14.12 -15.58
CA GLY A 211 -8.05 -14.09 -14.66
C GLY A 211 -9.40 -14.38 -15.30
N LYS A 212 -10.43 -14.51 -14.46
CA LYS A 212 -11.81 -14.78 -14.90
C LYS A 212 -12.77 -13.65 -14.53
N GLN A 213 -12.47 -12.93 -13.47
CA GLN A 213 -13.29 -11.88 -12.86
C GLN A 213 -12.39 -10.74 -12.37
N THR A 214 -12.97 -9.68 -11.81
CA THR A 214 -12.25 -8.49 -11.38
C THR A 214 -12.56 -8.20 -9.91
N ALA A 215 -11.57 -8.35 -9.01
CA ALA A 215 -11.65 -8.05 -7.59
C ALA A 215 -10.97 -6.70 -7.28
N LEU A 216 -11.51 -5.61 -7.84
CA LEU A 216 -10.92 -4.27 -7.75
C LEU A 216 -10.90 -3.73 -6.32
N TYR A 217 -12.05 -3.78 -5.63
CA TYR A 217 -12.15 -3.18 -4.28
C TYR A 217 -11.38 -3.99 -3.24
N ASP A 218 -11.33 -5.32 -3.37
CA ASP A 218 -10.50 -6.19 -2.53
C ASP A 218 -9.01 -5.89 -2.73
N ALA A 219 -8.57 -5.65 -3.98
CA ALA A 219 -7.19 -5.26 -4.27
C ALA A 219 -6.82 -3.92 -3.63
N ILE A 220 -7.69 -2.91 -3.74
CA ILE A 220 -7.49 -1.62 -3.10
C ILE A 220 -7.40 -1.80 -1.58
N TRP A 221 -8.34 -2.54 -1.01
CA TRP A 221 -8.39 -2.78 0.44
C TRP A 221 -7.10 -3.44 0.93
N GLN A 222 -6.69 -4.52 0.28
CA GLN A 222 -5.50 -5.29 0.66
C GLN A 222 -4.23 -4.43 0.57
N PHE A 223 -3.99 -3.75 -0.55
CA PHE A 223 -2.77 -2.96 -0.71
C PHE A 223 -2.74 -1.72 0.18
N CYS A 224 -3.87 -1.08 0.44
CA CYS A 224 -3.95 0.00 1.40
C CYS A 224 -3.61 -0.48 2.82
N ASP A 225 -4.18 -1.60 3.26
CA ASP A 225 -3.98 -2.12 4.61
C ASP A 225 -2.58 -2.71 4.82
N GLU A 226 -2.14 -3.59 3.94
CA GLU A 226 -0.89 -4.34 4.10
C GLU A 226 0.36 -3.54 3.73
N LYS A 227 0.27 -2.67 2.70
CA LYS A 227 1.44 -2.00 2.12
C LYS A 227 1.47 -0.50 2.40
N MET A 228 0.37 0.22 2.11
CA MET A 228 0.36 1.67 2.26
C MET A 228 0.34 2.10 3.73
N ARG A 229 -0.31 1.37 4.61
CA ARG A 229 -0.36 1.69 6.05
C ARG A 229 1.02 1.86 6.67
N SER A 230 1.98 1.01 6.31
CA SER A 230 3.34 1.01 6.86
C SER A 230 4.31 1.95 6.12
N ALA A 231 3.92 2.48 4.96
CA ALA A 231 4.79 3.34 4.16
C ALA A 231 5.01 4.70 4.82
N GLN A 232 6.28 5.09 4.94
CA GLN A 232 6.67 6.35 5.62
C GLN A 232 6.91 7.48 4.62
N GLY A 233 5.83 7.96 4.01
CA GLY A 233 5.90 9.00 2.99
C GLY A 233 4.54 9.40 2.47
N ARG A 234 4.52 10.00 1.28
CA ARG A 234 3.28 10.23 0.52
C ARG A 234 2.88 8.93 -0.15
N ARG A 235 1.62 8.57 -0.06
CA ARG A 235 1.08 7.28 -0.49
C ARG A 235 0.09 7.48 -1.61
N SER A 236 0.25 6.73 -2.69
CA SER A 236 -0.68 6.78 -3.82
C SER A 236 -0.83 5.41 -4.46
N LEU A 237 -2.05 5.09 -4.88
CA LEU A 237 -2.32 3.97 -5.77
C LEU A 237 -2.67 4.51 -7.16
N VAL A 238 -2.12 3.88 -8.19
CA VAL A 238 -2.47 4.12 -9.58
C VAL A 238 -3.05 2.83 -10.12
N ILE A 239 -4.32 2.86 -10.48
CA ILE A 239 -5.10 1.70 -10.89
C ILE A 239 -5.33 1.78 -12.39
N ILE A 240 -5.04 0.69 -13.10
CA ILE A 240 -5.29 0.52 -14.52
C ILE A 240 -6.34 -0.57 -14.65
N THR A 241 -7.55 -0.25 -15.10
CA THR A 241 -8.67 -1.19 -15.16
C THR A 241 -9.70 -0.72 -16.18
N ASP A 242 -10.62 -1.59 -16.57
CA ASP A 242 -11.82 -1.19 -17.32
C ASP A 242 -13.00 -0.80 -16.40
N GLY A 243 -12.81 -0.84 -15.09
CA GLY A 243 -13.64 -0.19 -14.08
C GLY A 243 -14.77 -1.03 -13.47
N ASP A 244 -15.06 -2.20 -14.00
CA ASP A 244 -16.15 -3.03 -13.48
C ASP A 244 -15.62 -4.02 -12.43
N ASP A 245 -15.95 -3.78 -11.16
CA ASP A 245 -15.76 -4.77 -10.10
C ASP A 245 -16.84 -5.85 -10.18
N THR A 246 -16.42 -7.12 -10.28
CA THR A 246 -17.34 -8.25 -10.46
C THR A 246 -17.18 -9.34 -9.39
N TYR A 247 -16.15 -9.25 -8.55
CA TYR A 247 -15.80 -10.36 -7.67
C TYR A 247 -15.41 -9.96 -6.25
N SER A 248 -15.19 -8.70 -5.94
CA SER A 248 -14.82 -8.28 -4.60
C SER A 248 -15.87 -8.63 -3.56
N ARG A 249 -15.40 -8.89 -2.33
CA ARG A 249 -16.22 -8.96 -1.12
C ARG A 249 -16.41 -7.57 -0.51
N ALA A 250 -15.37 -6.74 -0.58
CA ALA A 250 -15.43 -5.35 -0.21
C ALA A 250 -16.30 -4.57 -1.20
N ASP A 251 -16.99 -3.53 -0.73
CA ASP A 251 -17.66 -2.57 -1.59
C ASP A 251 -16.81 -1.29 -1.80
N ILE A 252 -17.31 -0.39 -2.64
CA ILE A 252 -16.63 0.88 -2.92
C ILE A 252 -16.43 1.74 -1.67
N ASN A 253 -17.32 1.65 -0.67
CA ASN A 253 -17.20 2.44 0.56
C ASN A 253 -16.09 1.86 1.45
N ASP A 254 -15.93 0.54 1.47
CA ASP A 254 -14.83 -0.13 2.16
C ASP A 254 -13.48 0.27 1.55
N ALA A 255 -13.39 0.30 0.23
CA ALA A 255 -12.19 0.74 -0.49
C ALA A 255 -11.87 2.22 -0.23
N ILE A 256 -12.87 3.10 -0.21
CA ILE A 256 -12.70 4.52 0.14
C ILE A 256 -12.25 4.66 1.59
N ASP A 257 -12.91 3.97 2.52
CA ASP A 257 -12.60 4.06 3.96
C ASP A 257 -11.16 3.66 4.26
N ILE A 258 -10.71 2.51 3.74
CA ILE A 258 -9.34 2.06 3.96
C ILE A 258 -8.31 3.00 3.33
N ALA A 259 -8.57 3.52 2.13
CA ALA A 259 -7.68 4.48 1.48
C ALA A 259 -7.57 5.79 2.28
N GLN A 260 -8.68 6.31 2.80
CA GLN A 260 -8.70 7.50 3.66
C GLN A 260 -7.99 7.26 5.00
N ARG A 261 -8.17 6.09 5.63
CA ARG A 261 -7.48 5.71 6.88
C ARG A 261 -5.98 5.59 6.71
N THR A 262 -5.54 5.04 5.59
CA THR A 262 -4.12 4.89 5.27
C THR A 262 -3.52 6.12 4.59
N GLU A 263 -4.29 7.21 4.48
CA GLU A 263 -3.89 8.45 3.81
C GLU A 263 -3.36 8.21 2.38
N THR A 264 -3.99 7.29 1.66
CA THR A 264 -3.61 6.90 0.30
C THR A 264 -4.47 7.63 -0.71
N THR A 265 -3.85 8.38 -1.61
CA THR A 265 -4.54 9.01 -2.74
C THR A 265 -4.66 8.01 -3.89
N ILE A 266 -5.87 7.85 -4.43
CA ILE A 266 -6.13 6.90 -5.52
C ILE A 266 -6.30 7.66 -6.84
N PHE A 267 -5.52 7.25 -7.84
CA PHE A 267 -5.67 7.62 -9.23
C PHE A 267 -6.15 6.40 -10.02
N ALA A 268 -7.08 6.58 -10.93
CA ALA A 268 -7.55 5.50 -11.78
C ALA A 268 -7.47 5.88 -13.27
N ILE A 269 -7.09 4.93 -14.08
CA ILE A 269 -7.13 5.03 -15.53
C ILE A 269 -8.06 3.95 -16.04
N SER A 270 -9.23 4.37 -16.56
CA SER A 270 -10.17 3.49 -17.22
C SER A 270 -9.71 3.25 -18.66
N THR A 271 -9.51 1.98 -19.02
CA THR A 271 -9.12 1.56 -20.38
C THR A 271 -10.30 1.02 -21.18
N LYS A 272 -11.54 1.19 -20.70
CA LYS A 272 -12.75 0.64 -21.29
C LYS A 272 -13.10 1.24 -22.64
N ALA A 273 -12.96 2.53 -22.82
CA ALA A 273 -13.55 3.29 -23.93
C ALA A 273 -12.83 3.16 -25.29
N GLY A 274 -11.71 2.43 -25.40
CA GLY A 274 -10.79 2.65 -26.52
C GLY A 274 -10.73 1.61 -27.63
N LEU A 275 -11.35 0.42 -27.51
CA LEU A 275 -11.18 -0.62 -28.52
C LEU A 275 -12.48 -1.20 -29.12
N SER A 276 -13.63 -0.87 -28.59
CA SER A 276 -14.91 -1.20 -29.22
C SER A 276 -15.31 -0.04 -30.13
N GLY A 277 -14.89 -0.09 -31.39
CA GLY A 277 -15.22 0.77 -32.52
C GLY A 277 -15.96 2.06 -32.17
N SER A 278 -15.28 3.19 -32.32
CA SER A 278 -15.88 4.51 -32.16
C SER A 278 -17.21 4.59 -32.88
N VAL A 279 -18.28 4.87 -32.11
CA VAL A 279 -19.54 5.28 -32.72
C VAL A 279 -19.28 6.63 -33.38
N PRO A 280 -19.45 6.78 -34.71
CA PRO A 280 -19.18 8.03 -35.38
C PRO A 280 -19.98 9.17 -34.75
N GLY A 281 -19.30 10.24 -34.32
CA GLY A 281 -19.89 11.43 -33.72
C GLY A 281 -19.96 11.45 -32.19
N VAL A 282 -19.45 10.45 -31.47
CA VAL A 282 -19.35 10.44 -30.02
C VAL A 282 -17.85 10.48 -29.64
N GLU A 283 -17.43 11.54 -28.96
CA GLU A 283 -16.06 11.60 -28.41
C GLU A 283 -15.88 10.51 -27.35
N ALA A 284 -14.77 9.78 -27.45
CA ALA A 284 -14.44 8.74 -26.49
C ALA A 284 -14.43 9.31 -25.05
N GLY A 285 -15.11 8.63 -24.12
CA GLY A 285 -15.21 9.05 -22.72
C GLY A 285 -16.39 9.99 -22.39
N THR A 286 -17.27 10.32 -23.32
CA THR A 286 -18.46 11.16 -23.08
C THR A 286 -19.57 10.46 -22.32
N ILE A 287 -19.70 9.14 -22.45
CA ILE A 287 -20.72 8.34 -21.74
C ILE A 287 -20.02 7.48 -20.67
N LYS A 288 -20.10 7.94 -19.42
CA LYS A 288 -19.61 7.21 -18.26
C LYS A 288 -20.65 6.15 -17.86
N ASP A 289 -20.24 4.92 -17.80
CA ASP A 289 -21.04 3.83 -17.25
C ASP A 289 -20.97 3.75 -15.71
N ARG A 290 -21.45 2.65 -15.12
CA ARG A 290 -21.47 2.47 -13.67
C ARG A 290 -20.05 2.30 -13.11
N GLY A 291 -19.16 1.56 -13.79
CA GLY A 291 -17.77 1.36 -13.38
C GLY A 291 -17.00 2.66 -13.41
N ASP A 292 -17.11 3.43 -14.48
CA ASP A 292 -16.47 4.74 -14.63
C ASP A 292 -16.90 5.73 -13.53
N LYS A 293 -18.19 5.74 -13.17
CA LYS A 293 -18.69 6.56 -12.05
C LYS A 293 -18.16 6.08 -10.70
N GLY A 294 -17.98 4.78 -10.54
CA GLY A 294 -17.35 4.18 -9.37
C GLY A 294 -15.90 4.64 -9.22
N LEU A 295 -15.10 4.55 -10.29
CA LEU A 295 -13.72 5.01 -10.31
C LEU A 295 -13.61 6.52 -10.04
N GLU A 296 -14.49 7.33 -10.65
CA GLU A 296 -14.52 8.78 -10.40
C GLU A 296 -14.79 9.09 -8.93
N ARG A 297 -15.82 8.45 -8.34
CA ARG A 297 -16.13 8.61 -6.92
C ARG A 297 -14.97 8.19 -6.02
N LEU A 298 -14.37 7.03 -6.27
CA LEU A 298 -13.23 6.50 -5.52
C LEU A 298 -12.06 7.48 -5.50
N CYS A 299 -11.71 8.02 -6.66
CA CYS A 299 -10.64 9.01 -6.80
C CYS A 299 -10.99 10.32 -6.12
N ASP A 300 -12.19 10.86 -6.33
CA ASP A 300 -12.65 12.11 -5.73
C ASP A 300 -12.63 12.05 -4.19
N GLU A 301 -13.15 10.97 -3.61
CA GLU A 301 -13.22 10.81 -2.16
C GLU A 301 -11.82 10.66 -1.52
N THR A 302 -10.82 10.21 -2.28
CA THR A 302 -9.44 10.02 -1.81
C THR A 302 -8.49 11.16 -2.23
N GLY A 303 -8.97 12.14 -3.00
CA GLY A 303 -8.20 13.31 -3.43
C GLY A 303 -7.39 13.13 -4.71
N GLY A 304 -7.59 12.04 -5.42
CA GLY A 304 -6.98 11.77 -6.72
C GLY A 304 -7.87 12.14 -7.90
N ALA A 305 -7.64 11.53 -9.05
CA ALA A 305 -8.40 11.76 -10.27
C ALA A 305 -8.57 10.48 -11.09
N ALA A 306 -9.73 10.34 -11.72
CA ALA A 306 -9.99 9.31 -12.71
C ALA A 306 -9.79 9.86 -14.13
N PHE A 307 -9.16 9.07 -14.98
CA PHE A 307 -8.90 9.35 -16.38
C PHE A 307 -9.59 8.29 -17.24
N PHE A 308 -10.34 8.75 -18.23
CA PHE A 308 -11.08 7.87 -19.12
C PHE A 308 -10.40 7.93 -20.49
N THR A 309 -9.79 6.83 -20.91
CA THR A 309 -8.94 6.80 -22.09
C THR A 309 -9.68 6.15 -23.26
N GLY A 310 -9.81 6.91 -24.34
CA GLY A 310 -10.40 6.40 -25.59
C GLY A 310 -9.39 5.76 -26.54
N ASP A 311 -8.11 5.98 -26.32
CA ASP A 311 -7.04 5.49 -27.18
C ASP A 311 -5.70 5.38 -26.42
N MET A 312 -4.70 4.82 -27.06
CA MET A 312 -3.36 4.61 -26.51
C MET A 312 -2.64 5.91 -26.14
N LEU A 313 -2.79 6.95 -26.96
CA LEU A 313 -2.16 8.24 -26.70
C LEU A 313 -2.79 8.95 -25.50
N ALA A 314 -4.10 8.78 -25.30
CA ALA A 314 -4.80 9.27 -24.12
C ALA A 314 -4.34 8.56 -22.83
N LEU A 315 -4.01 7.28 -22.90
CA LEU A 315 -3.45 6.52 -21.78
C LEU A 315 -2.07 7.07 -21.36
N GLU A 316 -1.16 7.29 -22.30
CA GLU A 316 0.16 7.89 -21.99
C GLU A 316 0.04 9.30 -21.43
N ARG A 317 -0.85 10.13 -21.98
CA ARG A 317 -1.13 11.47 -21.45
C ARG A 317 -1.66 11.43 -20.03
N SER A 318 -2.50 10.46 -19.71
CA SER A 318 -3.05 10.26 -18.37
C SER A 318 -1.96 9.90 -17.37
N PHE A 319 -1.07 8.99 -17.71
CA PHE A 319 0.10 8.67 -16.88
C PHE A 319 1.03 9.87 -16.68
N THR A 320 1.32 10.62 -17.75
CA THR A 320 2.14 11.84 -17.66
C THR A 320 1.49 12.87 -16.74
N LYS A 321 0.16 13.02 -16.80
CA LYS A 321 -0.58 13.95 -15.95
C LYS A 321 -0.53 13.51 -14.48
N ILE A 322 -0.72 12.21 -14.20
CA ILE A 322 -0.61 11.66 -12.85
C ILE A 322 0.80 11.87 -12.30
N ALA A 323 1.86 11.57 -13.08
CA ALA A 323 3.24 11.75 -12.65
C ALA A 323 3.54 13.21 -12.28
N ARG A 324 3.09 14.17 -13.10
CA ARG A 324 3.23 15.60 -12.79
C ARG A 324 2.45 15.99 -11.55
N GLU A 325 1.22 15.53 -11.41
CA GLU A 325 0.38 15.82 -10.26
C GLU A 325 0.99 15.31 -8.96
N LEU A 326 1.47 14.07 -8.94
CA LEU A 326 2.16 13.49 -7.78
C LEU A 326 3.40 14.29 -7.36
N ARG A 327 4.00 15.05 -8.27
CA ARG A 327 5.16 15.92 -7.96
C ARG A 327 4.76 17.32 -7.52
N SER A 328 3.61 17.81 -7.96
CA SER A 328 3.16 19.19 -7.76
C SER A 328 2.19 19.36 -6.59
N GLN A 329 2.00 18.33 -5.75
CA GLN A 329 1.11 18.41 -4.61
C GLN A 329 1.72 19.23 -3.48
N TYR A 330 0.94 20.17 -2.94
CA TYR A 330 1.16 20.74 -1.63
C TYR A 330 0.84 19.71 -0.55
N LEU A 331 1.57 19.75 0.56
CA LEU A 331 1.25 18.92 1.71
C LEU A 331 0.96 19.82 2.91
N ILE A 332 -0.28 19.79 3.37
CA ILE A 332 -0.73 20.51 4.56
C ILE A 332 -1.01 19.51 5.68
N THR A 333 -0.59 19.87 6.89
CA THR A 333 -0.91 19.11 8.09
C THR A 333 -1.59 20.01 9.09
N TYR A 334 -2.65 19.52 9.73
CA TYR A 334 -3.32 20.20 10.83
C TYR A 334 -3.71 19.23 11.95
N LYS A 335 -3.97 19.78 13.12
CA LYS A 335 -4.61 19.05 14.24
C LYS A 335 -6.07 19.41 14.27
N SER A 336 -6.95 18.41 14.27
CA SER A 336 -8.36 18.68 14.40
C SER A 336 -8.67 19.33 15.75
N THR A 337 -9.46 20.40 15.72
CA THR A 337 -10.01 21.03 16.94
C THR A 337 -11.07 20.16 17.61
N ASN A 338 -11.66 19.22 16.89
CA ASN A 338 -12.55 18.19 17.43
C ASN A 338 -11.72 17.00 17.95
N THR A 339 -11.68 16.79 19.25
CA THR A 339 -10.92 15.74 19.91
C THR A 339 -11.69 14.42 20.12
N VAL A 340 -12.95 14.33 19.66
CA VAL A 340 -13.80 13.14 19.82
C VAL A 340 -13.47 12.13 18.73
N TYR A 341 -12.98 10.96 19.09
CA TYR A 341 -12.62 9.88 18.16
C TYR A 341 -13.64 8.73 18.26
N ASP A 342 -14.83 8.99 17.77
CA ASP A 342 -16.00 8.10 17.86
C ASP A 342 -16.29 7.31 16.57
N GLY A 343 -15.41 7.44 15.57
CA GLY A 343 -15.60 6.81 14.25
C GLY A 343 -16.49 7.61 13.31
N SER A 344 -17.01 8.78 13.73
CA SER A 344 -17.78 9.64 12.85
C SER A 344 -16.97 10.14 11.66
N TYR A 345 -17.66 10.37 10.54
CA TYR A 345 -17.03 10.91 9.34
C TYR A 345 -16.90 12.43 9.47
N ARG A 346 -15.69 12.95 9.23
CA ARG A 346 -15.36 14.37 9.23
C ARG A 346 -15.11 14.83 7.80
N ARG A 347 -15.88 15.83 7.38
CA ARG A 347 -15.72 16.43 6.05
C ARG A 347 -14.57 17.41 6.07
N VAL A 348 -13.69 17.30 5.08
CA VAL A 348 -12.59 18.25 4.86
C VAL A 348 -12.87 19.08 3.62
N GLU A 349 -12.70 20.38 3.73
CA GLU A 349 -12.80 21.33 2.63
C GLU A 349 -11.58 22.24 2.61
N VAL A 350 -11.00 22.43 1.43
CA VAL A 350 -9.90 23.38 1.22
C VAL A 350 -10.43 24.54 0.40
N ARG A 351 -10.24 25.74 0.88
CA ARG A 351 -10.51 26.98 0.15
C ARG A 351 -9.22 27.75 -0.06
N LEU A 352 -9.20 28.52 -1.13
CA LEU A 352 -8.11 29.46 -1.41
C LEU A 352 -8.57 30.88 -1.07
N GLY A 353 -7.61 31.72 -0.66
CA GLY A 353 -7.85 33.10 -0.32
C GLY A 353 -8.28 33.96 -1.51
N SER A 354 -8.64 35.22 -1.22
CA SER A 354 -9.05 36.20 -2.24
C SER A 354 -7.95 36.36 -3.32
N GLY A 355 -8.39 36.49 -4.57
CA GLY A 355 -7.49 36.55 -5.73
C GLY A 355 -7.25 35.21 -6.42
N HIS A 356 -7.72 34.10 -5.83
CA HIS A 356 -7.55 32.74 -6.37
C HIS A 356 -8.88 32.09 -6.82
N ASP A 357 -9.91 32.88 -7.12
CA ASP A 357 -11.27 32.39 -7.48
C ASP A 357 -11.29 31.50 -8.75
N ASN A 358 -10.25 31.61 -9.56
CA ASN A 358 -10.07 30.83 -10.77
C ASN A 358 -9.39 29.47 -10.53
N LEU A 359 -8.91 29.21 -9.31
CA LEU A 359 -8.18 28.00 -8.96
C LEU A 359 -9.10 27.00 -8.24
N ARG A 360 -8.80 25.73 -8.43
CA ARG A 360 -9.57 24.62 -7.88
C ARG A 360 -8.65 23.71 -7.06
N PRO A 361 -8.69 23.81 -5.73
CA PRO A 361 -7.97 22.88 -4.86
C PRO A 361 -8.73 21.55 -4.81
N ARG A 362 -7.98 20.43 -4.81
CA ARG A 362 -8.49 19.08 -4.64
C ARG A 362 -7.67 18.33 -3.62
N THR A 363 -8.36 17.67 -2.69
CA THR A 363 -7.83 16.78 -1.67
C THR A 363 -8.88 15.74 -1.31
N LYS A 364 -8.60 14.82 -0.40
CA LYS A 364 -9.62 13.88 0.12
C LYS A 364 -10.81 14.65 0.71
N ARG A 365 -12.02 14.14 0.51
CA ARG A 365 -13.24 14.79 0.97
C ARG A 365 -13.49 14.69 2.46
N GLY A 366 -12.78 13.78 3.13
CA GLY A 366 -12.91 13.58 4.57
C GLY A 366 -12.17 12.34 5.08
N TYR A 367 -12.49 11.95 6.30
CA TYR A 367 -11.95 10.77 6.94
C TYR A 367 -12.81 10.37 8.14
N LYS A 368 -12.75 9.10 8.57
CA LYS A 368 -13.36 8.65 9.82
C LYS A 368 -12.45 8.92 11.01
N ALA A 369 -12.99 9.57 12.04
CA ALA A 369 -12.29 9.91 13.28
C ALA A 369 -12.19 8.66 14.17
N VAL A 370 -11.24 7.78 13.90
CA VAL A 370 -10.95 6.60 14.72
C VAL A 370 -9.71 6.85 15.59
N SER A 371 -9.72 6.37 16.83
CA SER A 371 -8.52 6.38 17.68
C SER A 371 -7.51 5.38 17.15
N ASP A 372 -6.21 5.71 17.20
CA ASP A 372 -5.13 4.80 16.80
C ASP A 372 -4.98 3.56 17.72
N SER A 373 -5.83 3.46 18.76
CA SER A 373 -5.83 2.35 19.73
C SER A 373 -6.51 1.07 19.25
N VAL A 374 -6.97 0.98 18.00
CA VAL A 374 -7.43 -0.29 17.44
C VAL A 374 -6.18 -1.08 17.01
N THR A 375 -5.54 -1.66 18.01
CA THR A 375 -4.58 -2.75 17.80
C THR A 375 -5.31 -3.85 17.03
N ALA A 376 -4.71 -4.27 15.94
CA ALA A 376 -5.14 -5.42 15.18
C ALA A 376 -5.49 -6.59 16.12
N LYS A 377 -6.69 -7.13 15.95
CA LYS A 377 -7.01 -8.46 16.44
C LYS A 377 -6.54 -9.49 15.44
#